data_002333770775176ecb977da138b18271
#
_entry.id   002333770775176ecb977da138b18271
#
_cell.length_a   1.000
_cell.length_b   1.000
_cell.length_c   1.000
_cell.angle_alpha   90.00
_cell.angle_beta   90.00
_cell.angle_gamma   90.00
#
_symmetry.space_group_name_H-M   'P 1'
#
loop_
_entity.id
_entity.type
_entity.pdbx_description
1 polymer ?
#
loop_
_entity_poly.entity_id
_entity_poly.type
_entity_poly.pdbx_seq_one_letter_code
_entity_poly.pdbx_strand_id
1 'polypeptide(L)'
;MRKLLAGILAIAMILSLCSFAVADEKPIVVTVFRGDPGDQPTNDNKIYKMIEDEFGTTFEIEFLAGDLDETLGTKIAGEDYPDLFDGGNSAEKIINAGALIDLLPYISEEKTPNLWNHIKDLLPQLVNENGELFIIPNYGINYNAQIQNYCNGPAFFIQKQVLA
;
A
#
# COMPACT_ATOMS: atom_id res chain seq x y z
N MET A 1 1.67 44.82 -43.49
CA MET A 1 2.26 44.96 -42.16
C MET A 1 1.23 44.88 -41.04
N ARG A 2 0.17 45.71 -40.97
CA ARG A 2 -0.84 45.69 -39.88
C ARG A 2 -1.56 44.33 -39.71
N LYS A 3 -1.91 43.62 -40.80
CA LYS A 3 -2.58 42.31 -40.76
C LYS A 3 -1.65 41.19 -40.29
N LEU A 4 -0.35 41.30 -40.56
CA LEU A 4 0.68 40.35 -40.12
C LEU A 4 0.96 40.50 -38.61
N LEU A 5 1.00 41.73 -38.12
CA LEU A 5 1.13 42.02 -36.69
C LEU A 5 -0.05 41.52 -35.88
N ALA A 6 -1.28 41.67 -36.39
CA ALA A 6 -2.48 41.17 -35.73
C ALA A 6 -2.51 39.64 -35.66
N GLY A 7 -2.01 38.95 -36.68
CA GLY A 7 -1.89 37.49 -36.68
C GLY A 7 -0.88 36.98 -35.67
N ILE A 8 0.26 37.63 -35.55
CA ILE A 8 1.30 37.28 -34.56
C ILE A 8 0.79 37.51 -33.12
N LEU A 9 0.05 38.60 -32.90
CA LEU A 9 -0.53 38.89 -31.57
C LEU A 9 -1.60 37.87 -31.18
N ALA A 10 -2.43 37.42 -32.14
CA ALA A 10 -3.44 36.40 -31.89
C ALA A 10 -2.82 35.02 -31.53
N ILE A 11 -1.73 34.64 -32.24
CA ILE A 11 -0.99 33.40 -31.95
C ILE A 11 -0.31 33.48 -30.58
N ALA A 12 0.26 34.64 -30.22
CA ALA A 12 0.88 34.86 -28.93
C ALA A 12 -0.17 34.77 -27.77
N MET A 13 -1.39 35.28 -27.97
CA MET A 13 -2.48 35.12 -26.99
C MET A 13 -2.97 33.69 -26.85
N ILE A 14 -3.03 32.93 -27.94
CA ILE A 14 -3.42 31.52 -27.89
C ILE A 14 -2.35 30.67 -27.16
N LEU A 15 -1.07 30.95 -27.39
CA LEU A 15 0.03 30.27 -26.70
C LEU A 15 0.10 30.61 -25.21
N SER A 16 -0.33 31.82 -24.80
CA SER A 16 -0.36 32.20 -23.39
C SER A 16 -1.53 31.59 -22.62
N LEU A 17 -2.59 31.16 -23.31
CA LEU A 17 -3.74 30.44 -22.71
C LEU A 17 -3.47 28.94 -22.51
N CYS A 18 -2.41 28.39 -23.12
CA CYS A 18 -1.94 27.02 -22.91
C CYS A 18 -0.94 26.89 -21.74
N SER A 19 -0.89 27.86 -20.83
CA SER A 19 -0.34 27.60 -19.51
C SER A 19 -1.30 26.61 -18.83
N PHE A 20 -1.05 25.33 -19.02
CA PHE A 20 -1.63 24.31 -18.15
C PHE A 20 -1.28 24.77 -16.73
N ALA A 21 -2.28 25.22 -16.01
CA ALA A 21 -2.20 25.23 -14.57
C ALA A 21 -2.02 23.75 -14.19
N VAL A 22 -0.77 23.34 -13.98
CA VAL A 22 -0.50 22.17 -13.17
C VAL A 22 -1.09 22.57 -11.82
N ALA A 23 -2.28 22.11 -11.57
CA ALA A 23 -2.86 22.20 -10.25
C ALA A 23 -1.83 21.48 -9.38
N ASP A 24 -1.31 22.20 -8.41
CA ASP A 24 -0.45 21.65 -7.36
C ASP A 24 -1.39 20.78 -6.52
N GLU A 25 -1.73 19.60 -7.07
CA GLU A 25 -2.56 18.64 -6.38
C GLU A 25 -1.77 18.19 -5.16
N LYS A 26 -2.29 18.52 -4.01
CA LYS A 26 -1.68 18.05 -2.76
C LYS A 26 -1.60 16.53 -2.82
N PRO A 27 -0.50 15.93 -2.37
CA PRO A 27 -0.37 14.49 -2.36
C PRO A 27 -1.52 13.86 -1.54
N ILE A 28 -1.98 12.71 -2.00
CA ILE A 28 -2.93 11.90 -1.26
C ILE A 28 -2.18 11.31 -0.06
N VAL A 29 -2.67 11.59 1.13
CA VAL A 29 -2.11 11.01 2.35
C VAL A 29 -2.82 9.71 2.64
N VAL A 30 -2.07 8.61 2.69
CA VAL A 30 -2.58 7.28 3.08
C VAL A 30 -2.15 7.00 4.51
N THR A 31 -3.12 6.83 5.38
CA THR A 31 -2.90 6.50 6.79
C THR A 31 -2.71 4.99 6.96
N VAL A 32 -1.71 4.59 7.75
CA VAL A 32 -1.33 3.18 7.93
C VAL A 32 -1.15 2.89 9.42
N PHE A 33 -1.79 1.86 9.93
CA PHE A 33 -1.44 1.32 11.25
C PHE A 33 -0.56 0.08 11.08
N ARG A 34 0.58 0.07 11.77
CA ARG A 34 1.52 -1.06 11.85
C ARG A 34 1.40 -1.73 13.21
N GLY A 35 1.09 -3.04 13.20
CA GLY A 35 1.02 -3.88 14.39
C GLY A 35 2.38 -4.21 15.04
N ASP A 36 3.45 -3.63 14.53
CA ASP A 36 4.82 -3.75 15.07
C ASP A 36 5.32 -2.39 15.58
N PRO A 37 6.18 -2.38 16.61
CA PRO A 37 6.86 -1.15 17.03
C PRO A 37 7.78 -0.58 15.95
N GLY A 38 7.86 0.73 15.85
CA GLY A 38 8.73 1.41 14.89
C GLY A 38 8.61 2.91 14.97
N ASP A 39 9.31 3.60 14.07
CA ASP A 39 9.30 5.04 13.96
C ASP A 39 8.88 5.48 12.55
N GLN A 40 8.15 6.57 12.47
CA GLN A 40 7.78 7.19 11.20
C GLN A 40 9.05 7.50 10.39
N PRO A 41 9.13 7.03 9.13
CA PRO A 41 10.23 7.40 8.25
C PRO A 41 10.35 8.91 8.05
N THR A 42 11.57 9.38 7.86
CA THR A 42 11.80 10.81 7.60
C THR A 42 11.37 11.18 6.18
N ASN A 43 10.95 12.44 5.99
CA ASN A 43 10.44 12.94 4.69
C ASN A 43 11.52 12.96 3.59
N ASP A 44 12.81 12.82 3.94
CA ASP A 44 13.91 12.72 2.99
C ASP A 44 14.22 11.28 2.55
N ASN A 45 13.41 10.32 2.99
CA ASN A 45 13.51 8.93 2.57
C ASN A 45 13.32 8.82 1.05
N LYS A 46 14.35 8.31 0.36
CA LYS A 46 14.37 8.22 -1.10
C LYS A 46 13.20 7.41 -1.67
N ILE A 47 12.79 6.34 -1.01
CA ILE A 47 11.70 5.46 -1.48
C ILE A 47 10.37 6.20 -1.40
N TYR A 48 10.08 6.88 -0.29
CA TYR A 48 8.84 7.63 -0.15
C TYR A 48 8.76 8.81 -1.12
N LYS A 49 9.89 9.49 -1.38
CA LYS A 49 9.96 10.52 -2.43
C LYS A 49 9.65 9.97 -3.81
N MET A 50 10.18 8.79 -4.16
CA MET A 50 9.87 8.16 -5.44
C MET A 50 8.38 7.81 -5.56
N ILE A 51 7.76 7.35 -4.48
CA ILE A 51 6.31 7.05 -4.45
C ILE A 51 5.50 8.34 -4.60
N GLU A 52 5.87 9.39 -3.90
CA GLU A 52 5.22 10.69 -4.01
C GLU A 52 5.34 11.27 -5.43
N ASP A 53 6.54 11.23 -6.02
CA ASP A 53 6.82 11.74 -7.36
C ASP A 53 6.07 10.93 -8.45
N GLU A 54 5.93 9.61 -8.27
CA GLU A 54 5.32 8.74 -9.28
C GLU A 54 3.80 8.64 -9.14
N PHE A 55 3.29 8.61 -7.89
CA PHE A 55 1.89 8.33 -7.60
C PHE A 55 1.15 9.50 -6.92
N GLY A 56 1.84 10.58 -6.58
CA GLY A 56 1.24 11.69 -5.82
C GLY A 56 0.74 11.26 -4.44
N THR A 57 1.39 10.26 -3.82
CA THR A 57 0.93 9.63 -2.58
C THR A 57 2.00 9.69 -1.50
N THR A 58 1.60 10.05 -0.30
CA THR A 58 2.44 10.02 0.91
C THR A 58 1.81 9.14 1.98
N PHE A 59 2.61 8.72 2.97
CA PHE A 59 2.14 7.83 4.04
C PHE A 59 2.31 8.47 5.40
N GLU A 60 1.27 8.36 6.22
CA GLU A 60 1.34 8.62 7.65
C GLU A 60 1.19 7.28 8.38
N ILE A 61 2.29 6.83 9.02
CA ILE A 61 2.35 5.50 9.62
C ILE A 61 2.32 5.63 11.14
N GLU A 62 1.28 5.09 11.74
CA GLU A 62 1.20 4.88 13.18
C GLU A 62 1.75 3.50 13.52
N PHE A 63 2.75 3.46 14.39
CA PHE A 63 3.34 2.21 14.87
C PHE A 63 2.73 1.81 16.21
N LEU A 64 2.66 0.50 16.44
CA LEU A 64 2.16 -0.04 17.69
C LEU A 64 2.95 0.51 18.89
N ALA A 65 2.23 1.04 19.87
CA ALA A 65 2.74 1.41 21.17
C ALA A 65 1.98 0.61 22.24
N GLY A 66 2.63 -0.37 22.85
CA GLY A 66 2.03 -1.22 23.87
C GLY A 66 1.50 -2.56 23.36
N ASP A 67 0.36 -2.98 23.85
CA ASP A 67 -0.27 -4.26 23.49
C ASP A 67 -1.13 -4.11 22.24
N LEU A 68 -0.98 -5.04 21.29
CA LEU A 68 -1.69 -5.01 20.01
C LEU A 68 -3.20 -5.18 20.20
N ASP A 69 -3.59 -6.12 21.03
CA ASP A 69 -5.01 -6.43 21.26
C ASP A 69 -5.78 -5.30 21.92
N GLU A 70 -5.13 -4.61 22.88
CA GLU A 70 -5.70 -3.44 23.54
C GLU A 70 -5.80 -2.25 22.56
N THR A 71 -4.76 -2.03 21.75
CA THR A 71 -4.73 -0.97 20.75
C THR A 71 -5.81 -1.19 19.70
N LEU A 72 -5.93 -2.40 19.15
CA LEU A 72 -6.98 -2.74 18.17
C LEU A 72 -8.37 -2.62 18.79
N GLY A 73 -8.55 -3.08 20.03
CA GLY A 73 -9.82 -2.93 20.74
C GLY A 73 -10.25 -1.46 20.89
N THR A 74 -9.30 -0.59 21.17
CA THR A 74 -9.54 0.87 21.29
C THR A 74 -9.91 1.48 19.94
N LYS A 75 -9.17 1.14 18.87
CA LYS A 75 -9.46 1.63 17.52
C LYS A 75 -10.83 1.16 17.03
N ILE A 76 -11.17 -0.11 17.26
CA ILE A 76 -12.49 -0.66 16.91
C ILE A 76 -13.61 0.05 17.68
N ALA A 77 -13.45 0.25 19.00
CA ALA A 77 -14.45 0.91 19.81
C ALA A 77 -14.63 2.40 19.45
N GLY A 78 -13.58 3.04 18.96
CA GLY A 78 -13.60 4.43 18.51
C GLY A 78 -13.97 4.62 17.04
N GLU A 79 -14.12 3.54 16.26
CA GLU A 79 -14.27 3.57 14.81
C GLU A 79 -13.13 4.38 14.15
N ASP A 80 -11.93 4.36 14.76
CA ASP A 80 -10.74 5.08 14.30
C ASP A 80 -9.92 4.15 13.38
N TYR A 81 -10.35 4.07 12.14
CA TYR A 81 -9.76 3.17 11.15
C TYR A 81 -8.85 3.93 10.19
N PRO A 82 -7.56 3.54 10.09
CA PRO A 82 -6.68 4.03 9.03
C PRO A 82 -7.06 3.43 7.67
N ASP A 83 -6.51 3.98 6.59
CA ASP A 83 -6.74 3.46 5.24
C ASP A 83 -6.15 2.06 5.06
N LEU A 84 -5.01 1.76 5.70
CA LEU A 84 -4.37 0.44 5.68
C LEU A 84 -4.11 -0.04 7.11
N PHE A 85 -4.47 -1.30 7.34
CA PHE A 85 -4.34 -1.95 8.64
C PHE A 85 -3.40 -3.14 8.57
N ASP A 86 -2.37 -3.15 9.40
CA ASP A 86 -1.57 -4.35 9.70
C ASP A 86 -1.97 -4.86 11.09
N GLY A 87 -2.91 -5.76 11.13
CA GLY A 87 -3.44 -6.34 12.38
C GLY A 87 -2.61 -7.50 12.94
N GLY A 88 -1.53 -7.88 12.25
CA GLY A 88 -0.70 -9.01 12.68
C GLY A 88 -1.53 -10.27 12.96
N ASN A 89 -1.27 -10.92 14.09
CA ASN A 89 -2.00 -12.12 14.53
C ASN A 89 -3.45 -11.84 14.97
N SER A 90 -3.83 -10.59 15.14
CA SER A 90 -5.16 -10.18 15.60
C SER A 90 -6.04 -9.60 14.49
N ALA A 91 -5.65 -9.81 13.22
CA ALA A 91 -6.39 -9.32 12.05
C ALA A 91 -7.86 -9.75 12.02
N GLU A 92 -8.19 -10.93 12.54
CA GLU A 92 -9.57 -11.41 12.62
C GLU A 92 -10.48 -10.49 13.44
N LYS A 93 -9.94 -9.77 14.43
CA LYS A 93 -10.74 -8.83 15.22
C LYS A 93 -11.24 -7.66 14.34
N ILE A 94 -10.41 -7.20 13.42
CA ILE A 94 -10.72 -6.10 12.51
C ILE A 94 -11.74 -6.56 11.48
N ILE A 95 -11.59 -7.79 10.96
CA ILE A 95 -12.54 -8.40 10.02
C ILE A 95 -13.91 -8.53 10.70
N ASN A 96 -13.95 -9.09 11.90
CA ASN A 96 -15.19 -9.32 12.65
C ASN A 96 -15.87 -8.01 13.07
N ALA A 97 -15.12 -6.93 13.22
CA ALA A 97 -15.67 -5.60 13.46
C ALA A 97 -16.30 -4.95 12.21
N GLY A 98 -16.15 -5.56 11.03
CA GLY A 98 -16.66 -5.02 9.77
C GLY A 98 -15.92 -3.75 9.32
N ALA A 99 -14.67 -3.57 9.78
CA ALA A 99 -13.86 -2.38 9.50
C ALA A 99 -13.16 -2.43 8.13
N LEU A 100 -13.19 -3.57 7.45
CA LEU A 100 -12.50 -3.77 6.18
C LEU A 100 -13.47 -3.84 5.01
N ILE A 101 -13.01 -3.40 3.86
CA ILE A 101 -13.76 -3.54 2.60
C ILE A 101 -13.34 -4.80 1.86
N ASP A 102 -14.27 -5.41 1.14
CA ASP A 102 -13.94 -6.47 0.19
C ASP A 102 -13.11 -5.90 -0.97
N LEU A 103 -11.90 -6.42 -1.14
CA LEU A 103 -10.96 -5.98 -2.16
C LEU A 103 -11.20 -6.65 -3.52
N LEU A 104 -11.92 -7.78 -3.56
CA LEU A 104 -12.08 -8.59 -4.75
C LEU A 104 -12.67 -7.82 -5.94
N PRO A 105 -13.67 -6.92 -5.78
CA PRO A 105 -14.23 -6.14 -6.88
C PRO A 105 -13.24 -5.15 -7.53
N TYR A 106 -12.16 -4.83 -6.84
CA TYR A 106 -11.14 -3.88 -7.30
C TYR A 106 -9.93 -4.56 -7.96
N ILE A 107 -9.83 -5.89 -7.87
CA ILE A 107 -8.67 -6.66 -8.32
C ILE A 107 -9.05 -7.48 -9.54
N SER A 108 -8.43 -7.17 -10.69
CA SER A 108 -8.61 -7.92 -11.93
C SER A 108 -7.40 -7.74 -12.84
N GLU A 109 -7.29 -8.57 -13.87
CA GLU A 109 -6.26 -8.45 -14.89
C GLU A 109 -6.29 -7.09 -15.58
N GLU A 110 -7.48 -6.52 -15.77
CA GLU A 110 -7.68 -5.23 -16.42
C GLU A 110 -7.36 -4.04 -15.49
N LYS A 111 -7.86 -4.09 -14.24
CA LYS A 111 -7.75 -2.97 -13.30
C LYS A 111 -6.40 -2.91 -12.60
N THR A 112 -5.86 -4.07 -12.24
CA THR A 112 -4.65 -4.17 -11.42
C THR A 112 -3.73 -5.28 -11.93
N PRO A 113 -3.22 -5.19 -13.17
CA PRO A 113 -2.52 -6.30 -13.85
C PRO A 113 -1.31 -6.81 -13.06
N ASN A 114 -0.56 -5.93 -12.44
CA ASN A 114 0.61 -6.34 -11.65
C ASN A 114 0.21 -7.13 -10.40
N LEU A 115 -0.76 -6.63 -9.63
CA LEU A 115 -1.26 -7.32 -8.45
C LEU A 115 -1.95 -8.63 -8.85
N TRP A 116 -2.81 -8.59 -9.87
CA TRP A 116 -3.48 -9.77 -10.40
C TRP A 116 -2.50 -10.90 -10.73
N ASN A 117 -1.43 -10.61 -11.45
CA ASN A 117 -0.42 -11.60 -11.81
C ASN A 117 0.29 -12.21 -10.59
N HIS A 118 0.35 -11.47 -9.48
CA HIS A 118 0.95 -11.97 -8.25
C HIS A 118 0.02 -12.86 -7.43
N ILE A 119 -1.28 -12.57 -7.39
CA ILE A 119 -2.18 -13.21 -6.43
C ILE A 119 -3.22 -14.15 -7.05
N LYS A 120 -3.44 -14.12 -8.37
CA LYS A 120 -4.50 -14.89 -9.05
C LYS A 120 -4.53 -16.38 -8.70
N ASP A 121 -3.35 -16.99 -8.62
CA ASP A 121 -3.23 -18.43 -8.31
C ASP A 121 -3.47 -18.75 -6.83
N LEU A 122 -3.49 -17.72 -6.00
CA LEU A 122 -3.69 -17.83 -4.56
C LEU A 122 -5.08 -17.40 -4.12
N LEU A 123 -5.82 -16.70 -4.98
CA LEU A 123 -7.16 -16.24 -4.65
C LEU A 123 -8.03 -17.31 -3.97
N PRO A 124 -8.00 -18.59 -4.40
CA PRO A 124 -8.76 -19.63 -3.72
C PRO A 124 -8.38 -19.87 -2.24
N GLN A 125 -7.17 -19.44 -1.84
CA GLN A 125 -6.67 -19.57 -0.48
C GLN A 125 -6.82 -18.27 0.33
N LEU A 126 -6.97 -17.14 -0.35
CA LEU A 126 -7.05 -15.81 0.25
C LEU A 126 -8.49 -15.34 0.52
N VAL A 127 -9.44 -15.81 -0.30
CA VAL A 127 -10.86 -15.50 -0.11
C VAL A 127 -11.42 -16.27 1.06
N ASN A 128 -12.29 -15.63 1.83
CA ASN A 128 -13.00 -16.27 2.92
C ASN A 128 -14.15 -17.19 2.41
N GLU A 129 -14.88 -17.83 3.32
CA GLU A 129 -15.99 -18.72 2.99
C GLU A 129 -17.14 -18.03 2.25
N ASN A 130 -17.27 -16.70 2.39
CA ASN A 130 -18.26 -15.87 1.70
C ASN A 130 -17.80 -15.41 0.30
N GLY A 131 -16.56 -15.70 -0.07
CA GLY A 131 -15.97 -15.27 -1.33
C GLY A 131 -15.43 -13.83 -1.30
N GLU A 132 -15.14 -13.29 -0.13
CA GLU A 132 -14.62 -11.94 0.08
C GLU A 132 -13.11 -11.96 0.32
N LEU A 133 -12.39 -10.94 -0.13
CA LEU A 133 -10.97 -10.76 0.06
C LEU A 133 -10.69 -9.51 0.92
N PHE A 134 -10.27 -9.70 2.16
CA PHE A 134 -9.95 -8.61 3.08
C PHE A 134 -8.44 -8.39 3.27
N ILE A 135 -7.62 -9.38 2.98
CA ILE A 135 -6.19 -9.36 3.29
C ILE A 135 -5.38 -9.74 2.05
N ILE A 136 -4.40 -8.90 1.73
CA ILE A 136 -3.36 -9.21 0.76
C ILE A 136 -2.08 -9.46 1.56
N PRO A 137 -1.58 -10.71 1.60
CA PRO A 137 -0.37 -11.03 2.35
C PRO A 137 0.86 -10.38 1.70
N ASN A 138 1.74 -9.83 2.53
CA ASN A 138 3.01 -9.26 2.08
C ASN A 138 4.18 -10.25 2.20
N TYR A 139 3.98 -11.39 2.88
CA TYR A 139 4.95 -12.45 3.06
C TYR A 139 4.64 -13.67 2.22
N GLY A 140 5.67 -14.32 1.71
CA GLY A 140 5.54 -15.61 1.03
C GLY A 140 5.03 -15.51 -0.39
N ILE A 141 4.85 -14.32 -0.97
CA ILE A 141 4.39 -14.12 -2.35
C ILE A 141 5.53 -14.26 -3.39
N ASN A 142 6.59 -14.93 -3.09
CA ASN A 142 7.62 -15.27 -4.09
C ASN A 142 7.32 -16.63 -4.74
N TYR A 143 6.16 -16.75 -5.35
CA TYR A 143 5.54 -18.01 -5.75
C TYR A 143 6.20 -18.71 -6.93
N ASN A 144 7.00 -18.01 -7.70
CA ASN A 144 7.77 -18.58 -8.81
C ASN A 144 9.27 -18.59 -8.57
N ALA A 145 9.75 -17.97 -7.50
CA ALA A 145 11.09 -18.22 -7.06
C ALA A 145 11.09 -19.65 -6.50
N GLN A 146 11.74 -20.55 -7.17
CA GLN A 146 12.15 -21.81 -6.54
C GLN A 146 12.69 -21.41 -5.16
N ILE A 147 12.01 -21.84 -4.12
CA ILE A 147 12.41 -21.58 -2.73
C ILE A 147 13.78 -22.27 -2.59
N GLN A 148 14.82 -21.52 -2.88
CA GLN A 148 16.15 -21.94 -2.50
C GLN A 148 16.22 -21.71 -1.00
N ASN A 149 15.94 -22.73 -0.23
CA ASN A 149 16.36 -23.04 1.15
C ASN A 149 16.83 -21.88 2.05
N TYR A 150 16.21 -20.69 1.94
CA TYR A 150 16.42 -19.64 2.90
C TYR A 150 15.30 -19.75 3.93
N CYS A 151 15.68 -20.28 5.12
CA CYS A 151 14.82 -20.14 6.29
C CYS A 151 14.68 -18.65 6.62
N ASN A 152 13.63 -18.05 6.13
CA ASN A 152 13.27 -16.68 6.44
C ASN A 152 12.29 -16.73 7.62
N GLY A 153 12.83 -16.87 8.83
CA GLY A 153 12.00 -16.95 10.02
C GLY A 153 12.67 -17.75 11.16
N PRO A 154 11.96 -18.00 12.25
CA PRO A 154 12.46 -18.81 13.35
C PRO A 154 12.91 -20.19 12.87
N ALA A 155 14.14 -20.52 13.12
CA ALA A 155 14.74 -21.80 12.72
C ALA A 155 15.64 -22.34 13.83
N PHE A 156 15.72 -23.67 13.90
CA PHE A 156 16.70 -24.31 14.75
C PHE A 156 18.03 -24.45 14.01
N PHE A 157 19.09 -23.95 14.61
CA PHE A 157 20.45 -24.10 14.10
C PHE A 157 21.17 -25.17 14.90
N ILE A 158 21.71 -26.17 14.21
CA ILE A 158 22.50 -27.21 14.84
C ILE A 158 23.98 -26.96 14.52
N GLN A 159 24.81 -26.92 15.54
CA GLN A 159 26.26 -26.77 15.34
C GLN A 159 26.81 -27.96 14.56
N LYS A 160 27.66 -27.69 13.58
CA LYS A 160 28.29 -28.71 12.75
C LYS A 160 29.00 -29.82 13.58
N GLN A 161 29.55 -29.47 14.75
CA GLN A 161 30.23 -30.39 15.66
C GLN A 161 29.27 -31.39 16.33
N VAL A 162 27.97 -31.08 16.37
CA VAL A 162 26.95 -31.98 16.95
C VAL A 162 26.45 -32.98 15.91
N LEU A 163 26.69 -32.73 14.63
CA LEU A 163 26.28 -33.58 13.51
C LEU A 163 27.40 -34.53 13.07
N ALA A 164 28.59 -34.42 13.64
CA ALA A 164 29.75 -35.29 13.39
C ALA A 164 29.83 -36.39 14.44
#